data_7097d0233ccc3f11608a715034068a2e
#
_entry.id   7097d0233ccc3f11608a715034068a2e
#
_cell.length_a   1.000
_cell.length_b   1.000
_cell.length_c   1.000
_cell.angle_alpha   90.00
_cell.angle_beta   90.00
_cell.angle_gamma   90.00
#
_symmetry.space_group_name_H-M   'P 1'
#
loop_
_entity.id
_entity.type
_entity.pdbx_description
1 polymer ?
#
loop_
_entity_poly.entity_id
_entity_poly.type
_entity_poly.pdbx_seq_one_letter_code
_entity_poly.pdbx_strand_id
1 'polypeptide(L)'
;GVARFVLCKLCEKAMTTETWTDLWAKTDGPAKKTFKWTIEHIFPEGENIPQCWVDMIANGNRELANEYREHYVHKLGNLTITGYNSSLGNKSFEEKRDRKSKDNQRYIGYRNGLELNTEIAQKESWTIQDIKQRTEILVNQLLEVYKL
;
A
#
# COMPACT_ATOMS: atom_id res chain seq x y z
N GLY A 1 -11.06 0.13 10.07
CA GLY A 1 -11.39 1.53 9.93
C GLY A 1 -11.85 1.90 8.54
N VAL A 2 -12.12 3.17 8.35
CA VAL A 2 -12.65 3.70 7.08
C VAL A 2 -11.71 3.42 5.92
N ALA A 3 -10.40 3.62 6.10
CA ALA A 3 -9.42 3.39 5.03
C ALA A 3 -9.46 1.94 4.54
N ARG A 4 -9.52 0.98 5.46
CA ARG A 4 -9.63 -0.44 5.11
C ARG A 4 -10.89 -0.70 4.28
N PHE A 5 -12.02 -0.17 4.73
CA PHE A 5 -13.29 -0.35 4.02
C PHE A 5 -13.22 0.18 2.58
N VAL A 6 -12.69 1.40 2.42
CA VAL A 6 -12.56 2.04 1.11
C VAL A 6 -11.63 1.22 0.19
N LEU A 7 -10.46 0.86 0.69
CA LEU A 7 -9.47 0.11 -0.11
C LEU A 7 -9.99 -1.28 -0.48
N CYS A 8 -10.63 -1.98 0.46
CA CYS A 8 -11.22 -3.28 0.18
C CYS A 8 -12.33 -3.19 -0.87
N LYS A 9 -13.19 -2.18 -0.77
CA LYS A 9 -14.27 -1.98 -1.76
C LYS A 9 -13.71 -1.76 -3.17
N LEU A 10 -12.69 -0.91 -3.30
CA LEU A 10 -12.07 -0.63 -4.59
C LEU A 10 -11.41 -1.88 -5.18
N CYS A 11 -10.75 -2.65 -4.32
CA CYS A 11 -10.09 -3.89 -4.75
C CYS A 11 -11.11 -4.96 -5.15
N GLU A 12 -12.15 -5.15 -4.34
CA GLU A 12 -13.19 -6.16 -4.58
C GLU A 12 -13.94 -5.90 -5.89
N LYS A 13 -14.15 -4.64 -6.25
CA LYS A 13 -14.84 -4.27 -7.49
C LYS A 13 -14.17 -4.86 -8.73
N ALA A 14 -12.85 -5.03 -8.71
CA ALA A 14 -12.08 -5.56 -9.82
C ALA A 14 -11.94 -7.08 -9.77
N MET A 15 -12.40 -7.74 -8.71
CA MET A 15 -12.28 -9.19 -8.56
C MET A 15 -13.28 -9.93 -9.44
N THR A 16 -12.83 -11.06 -9.98
CA THR A 16 -13.68 -12.03 -10.69
C THR A 16 -13.81 -13.30 -9.86
N THR A 17 -14.63 -14.25 -10.30
CA THR A 17 -14.75 -15.54 -9.62
C THR A 17 -13.39 -16.24 -9.50
N GLU A 18 -12.55 -16.15 -10.52
CA GLU A 18 -11.24 -16.80 -10.54
C GLU A 18 -10.20 -16.05 -9.72
N THR A 19 -10.37 -14.73 -9.54
CA THR A 19 -9.40 -13.88 -8.83
C THR A 19 -9.88 -13.44 -7.46
N TRP A 20 -11.02 -13.96 -7.00
CA TRP A 20 -11.60 -13.53 -5.73
C TRP A 20 -10.70 -13.86 -4.55
N THR A 21 -10.51 -12.90 -3.68
CA THR A 21 -9.72 -13.01 -2.45
C THR A 21 -10.52 -12.39 -1.30
N ASP A 22 -10.61 -13.09 -0.18
CA ASP A 22 -11.26 -12.57 1.02
C ASP A 22 -10.32 -11.64 1.78
N LEU A 23 -10.46 -10.34 1.56
CA LEU A 23 -9.63 -9.32 2.20
C LEU A 23 -9.95 -9.13 3.69
N TRP A 24 -11.05 -9.72 4.17
CA TRP A 24 -11.47 -9.65 5.57
C TRP A 24 -11.09 -10.90 6.36
N ALA A 25 -10.44 -11.87 5.71
CA ALA A 25 -10.01 -13.11 6.37
C ALA A 25 -9.07 -12.80 7.54
N LYS A 26 -9.20 -13.57 8.61
CA LYS A 26 -8.38 -13.45 9.82
C LYS A 26 -7.44 -14.65 9.96
N THR A 27 -6.36 -14.45 10.71
CA THR A 27 -5.41 -15.52 10.98
C THR A 27 -6.05 -16.62 11.82
N ASP A 28 -5.59 -17.86 11.63
CA ASP A 28 -6.01 -19.02 12.42
C ASP A 28 -5.09 -19.19 13.63
N GLY A 29 -5.58 -19.90 14.64
CA GLY A 29 -4.78 -20.28 15.80
C GLY A 29 -5.35 -19.76 17.11
N PRO A 30 -4.73 -20.13 18.25
CA PRO A 30 -5.21 -19.78 19.58
C PRO A 30 -4.93 -18.33 19.99
N ALA A 31 -4.02 -17.64 19.28
CA ALA A 31 -3.69 -16.25 19.57
C ALA A 31 -4.81 -15.31 19.10
N LYS A 32 -4.74 -14.04 19.53
CA LYS A 32 -5.68 -13.02 19.07
C LYS A 32 -5.71 -12.98 17.55
N LYS A 33 -6.92 -13.15 16.98
CA LYS A 33 -7.09 -13.13 15.52
C LYS A 33 -6.88 -11.73 14.96
N THR A 34 -6.06 -11.63 13.93
CA THR A 34 -5.80 -10.41 13.18
C THR A 34 -6.11 -10.61 11.70
N PHE A 35 -6.29 -9.54 10.96
CA PHE A 35 -6.52 -9.64 9.53
C PHE A 35 -5.28 -10.19 8.83
N LYS A 36 -5.48 -11.10 7.88
CA LYS A 36 -4.40 -11.60 7.01
C LYS A 36 -3.92 -10.51 6.07
N TRP A 37 -4.83 -9.66 5.61
CA TRP A 37 -4.56 -8.54 4.72
C TRP A 37 -4.60 -7.26 5.53
N THR A 38 -3.55 -6.46 5.46
CA THR A 38 -3.38 -5.25 6.28
C THR A 38 -3.12 -4.02 5.43
N ILE A 39 -3.41 -2.86 6.01
CA ILE A 39 -3.09 -1.58 5.37
C ILE A 39 -1.58 -1.38 5.45
N GLU A 40 -1.00 -1.01 4.32
CA GLU A 40 0.41 -0.70 4.16
C GLU A 40 0.57 0.75 3.73
N HIS A 41 1.49 1.46 4.39
CA HIS A 41 1.93 2.79 3.96
C HIS A 41 3.08 2.61 2.99
N ILE A 42 2.91 3.05 1.74
CA ILE A 42 3.95 2.91 0.70
C ILE A 42 5.17 3.74 1.10
N PHE A 43 4.99 5.05 1.29
CA PHE A 43 5.97 5.90 1.96
C PHE A 43 5.81 5.66 3.47
N PRO A 44 6.86 5.22 4.18
CA PRO A 44 6.74 4.76 5.57
C PRO A 44 6.24 5.84 6.52
N GLU A 45 5.42 5.44 7.47
CA GLU A 45 4.83 6.37 8.45
C GLU A 45 5.71 6.67 9.66
N GLY A 46 6.78 5.91 9.89
CA GLY A 46 7.66 6.07 11.04
C GLY A 46 8.37 7.41 11.08
N GLU A 47 8.65 7.90 12.29
CA GLU A 47 9.31 9.19 12.50
C GLU A 47 10.72 9.26 11.92
N ASN A 48 11.44 8.13 11.93
CA ASN A 48 12.79 8.03 11.38
C ASN A 48 12.73 7.56 9.94
N ILE A 49 12.61 8.50 9.02
CA ILE A 49 12.52 8.20 7.59
C ILE A 49 13.85 7.60 7.10
N PRO A 50 13.83 6.40 6.50
CA PRO A 50 15.05 5.82 5.92
C PRO A 50 15.67 6.75 4.88
N GLN A 51 17.00 6.76 4.82
CA GLN A 51 17.72 7.65 3.90
C GLN A 51 17.32 7.45 2.44
N CYS A 52 17.07 6.20 2.02
CA CYS A 52 16.63 5.92 0.65
C CYS A 52 15.32 6.64 0.31
N TRP A 53 14.42 6.77 1.29
CA TRP A 53 13.16 7.49 1.11
C TRP A 53 13.37 9.01 1.12
N VAL A 54 14.26 9.52 1.98
CA VAL A 54 14.62 10.94 1.98
C VAL A 54 15.18 11.34 0.61
N ASP A 55 16.06 10.52 0.06
CA ASP A 55 16.64 10.77 -1.25
C ASP A 55 15.60 10.76 -2.36
N MET A 56 14.68 9.78 -2.32
CA MET A 56 13.66 9.60 -3.35
C MET A 56 12.63 10.73 -3.36
N ILE A 57 12.09 11.10 -2.19
CA ILE A 57 10.95 12.04 -2.12
C ILE A 57 11.38 13.49 -1.96
N ALA A 58 12.59 13.75 -1.46
CA ALA A 58 13.03 15.09 -1.07
C ALA A 58 14.47 15.41 -1.50
N ASN A 59 15.03 14.65 -2.42
CA ASN A 59 16.39 14.88 -2.95
C ASN A 59 17.45 14.99 -1.84
N GLY A 60 17.31 14.19 -0.78
CA GLY A 60 18.25 14.20 0.33
C GLY A 60 17.96 15.24 1.41
N ASN A 61 16.94 16.08 1.25
CA ASN A 61 16.57 17.09 2.24
C ASN A 61 15.67 16.49 3.31
N ARG A 62 16.26 16.17 4.46
CA ARG A 62 15.54 15.50 5.55
C ARG A 62 14.42 16.36 6.15
N GLU A 63 14.62 17.65 6.26
CA GLU A 63 13.58 18.56 6.77
C GLU A 63 12.36 18.54 5.86
N LEU A 64 12.57 18.60 4.55
CA LEU A 64 11.51 18.53 3.57
C LEU A 64 10.82 17.15 3.61
N ALA A 65 11.59 16.08 3.77
CA ALA A 65 11.05 14.73 3.91
C ALA A 65 10.11 14.62 5.12
N ASN A 66 10.50 15.21 6.25
CA ASN A 66 9.67 15.24 7.46
C ASN A 66 8.37 16.02 7.24
N GLU A 67 8.42 17.15 6.54
CA GLU A 67 7.22 17.91 6.18
C GLU A 67 6.30 17.08 5.28
N TYR A 68 6.86 16.39 4.29
CA TYR A 68 6.09 15.52 3.42
C TYR A 68 5.44 14.38 4.18
N ARG A 69 6.16 13.78 5.15
CA ARG A 69 5.59 12.72 5.99
C ARG A 69 4.37 13.23 6.73
N GLU A 70 4.44 14.39 7.35
CA GLU A 70 3.33 14.97 8.10
C GLU A 70 2.09 15.21 7.23
N HIS A 71 2.30 15.64 5.98
CA HIS A 71 1.20 16.05 5.11
C HIS A 71 0.66 14.92 4.21
N TYR A 72 1.48 13.94 3.87
CA TYR A 72 1.12 12.98 2.81
C TYR A 72 1.08 11.52 3.23
N VAL A 73 1.70 11.15 4.35
CA VAL A 73 1.84 9.72 4.70
C VAL A 73 0.49 9.01 4.85
N HIS A 74 -0.52 9.72 5.34
CA HIS A 74 -1.86 9.15 5.56
C HIS A 74 -2.85 9.47 4.43
N LYS A 75 -2.40 10.08 3.35
CA LYS A 75 -3.28 10.30 2.19
C LYS A 75 -3.66 8.96 1.56
N LEU A 76 -4.88 8.86 1.05
CA LEU A 76 -5.40 7.62 0.48
C LEU A 76 -4.46 7.04 -0.58
N GLY A 77 -3.86 7.88 -1.42
CA GLY A 77 -2.93 7.45 -2.45
C GLY A 77 -1.67 6.78 -1.93
N ASN A 78 -1.30 6.99 -0.66
CA ASN A 78 -0.15 6.36 -0.04
C ASN A 78 -0.49 5.06 0.70
N LEU A 79 -1.74 4.64 0.65
CA LEU A 79 -2.22 3.45 1.35
C LEU A 79 -2.56 2.35 0.37
N THR A 80 -2.21 1.13 0.72
CA THR A 80 -2.60 -0.05 -0.04
C THR A 80 -2.82 -1.24 0.88
N ILE A 81 -3.04 -2.40 0.32
CA ILE A 81 -3.27 -3.64 1.06
C ILE A 81 -2.20 -4.65 0.70
N THR A 82 -1.58 -5.23 1.72
CA THR A 82 -0.64 -6.34 1.56
C THR A 82 -1.02 -7.44 2.52
N GLY A 83 -0.62 -8.67 2.20
CA GLY A 83 -1.01 -9.84 2.97
C GLY A 83 0.10 -10.42 3.84
N TYR A 84 -0.31 -11.19 4.84
CA TYR A 84 0.52 -12.09 5.60
C TYR A 84 1.72 -11.44 6.29
N ASN A 85 1.51 -10.26 6.90
CA ASN A 85 2.60 -9.55 7.59
C ASN A 85 3.84 -9.47 6.69
N SER A 86 3.65 -8.89 5.54
CA SER A 86 4.67 -8.84 4.49
C SER A 86 6.00 -8.24 4.93
N SER A 87 6.10 -7.74 6.16
CA SER A 87 7.30 -7.15 6.75
C SER A 87 7.97 -6.12 5.84
N LEU A 88 7.15 -5.30 5.21
CA LEU A 88 7.64 -4.26 4.30
C LEU A 88 8.22 -3.07 5.07
N GLY A 89 7.52 -2.62 6.10
CA GLY A 89 8.01 -1.62 7.05
C GLY A 89 8.72 -0.43 6.43
N ASN A 90 9.99 -0.28 6.81
CA ASN A 90 10.83 0.82 6.37
C ASN A 90 11.71 0.50 5.15
N LYS A 91 11.44 -0.61 4.48
CA LYS A 91 12.22 -1.00 3.29
C LYS A 91 12.08 0.02 2.17
N SER A 92 13.04 0.03 1.23
CA SER A 92 12.97 0.89 0.06
C SER A 92 11.74 0.54 -0.79
N PHE A 93 11.35 1.46 -1.68
CA PHE A 93 10.23 1.21 -2.57
C PHE A 93 10.46 -0.04 -3.43
N GLU A 94 11.65 -0.20 -3.99
CA GLU A 94 11.99 -1.37 -4.81
C GLU A 94 11.88 -2.67 -4.03
N GLU A 95 12.40 -2.70 -2.81
CA GLU A 95 12.30 -3.87 -1.94
C GLU A 95 10.84 -4.20 -1.61
N LYS A 96 10.03 -3.18 -1.31
CA LYS A 96 8.61 -3.36 -1.04
C LYS A 96 7.87 -3.88 -2.27
N ARG A 97 8.18 -3.32 -3.43
CA ARG A 97 7.55 -3.73 -4.69
C ARG A 97 7.83 -5.20 -5.00
N ASP A 98 9.08 -5.62 -4.87
CA ASP A 98 9.56 -6.90 -5.35
C ASP A 98 9.68 -7.97 -4.26
N ARG A 99 9.22 -7.69 -3.04
CA ARG A 99 9.32 -8.62 -1.91
C ARG A 99 8.65 -9.96 -2.23
N LYS A 100 9.39 -11.04 -2.00
CA LYS A 100 8.90 -12.40 -2.19
C LYS A 100 8.72 -13.13 -0.86
N SER A 101 7.94 -14.20 -0.87
CA SER A 101 7.79 -15.11 0.25
C SER A 101 9.13 -15.80 0.56
N LYS A 102 9.25 -16.40 1.75
CA LYS A 102 10.49 -17.07 2.18
C LYS A 102 10.96 -18.16 1.22
N ASP A 103 10.02 -18.83 0.57
CA ASP A 103 10.32 -19.88 -0.42
C ASP A 103 10.53 -19.35 -1.83
N ASN A 104 10.49 -18.04 -2.03
CA ASN A 104 10.62 -17.35 -3.32
C ASN A 104 9.58 -17.78 -4.37
N GLN A 105 8.46 -18.38 -3.94
CA GLN A 105 7.45 -18.90 -4.86
C GLN A 105 6.45 -17.85 -5.32
N ARG A 106 6.27 -16.78 -4.55
CA ARG A 106 5.29 -15.75 -4.88
C ARG A 106 5.71 -14.38 -4.35
N TYR A 107 5.16 -13.35 -4.97
CA TYR A 107 5.33 -11.98 -4.49
C TYR A 107 4.38 -11.70 -3.34
N ILE A 108 4.89 -11.09 -2.28
CA ILE A 108 4.10 -10.63 -1.13
C ILE A 108 4.11 -9.11 -0.98
N GLY A 109 4.94 -8.41 -1.76
CA GLY A 109 4.94 -6.96 -1.85
C GLY A 109 3.89 -6.45 -2.83
N TYR A 110 4.19 -5.35 -3.52
CA TYR A 110 3.21 -4.70 -4.41
C TYR A 110 2.94 -5.47 -5.70
N ARG A 111 3.74 -6.49 -6.02
CA ARG A 111 3.48 -7.40 -7.14
C ARG A 111 2.60 -8.59 -6.75
N ASN A 112 1.85 -8.44 -5.66
CA ASN A 112 1.05 -9.53 -5.07
C ASN A 112 -0.20 -9.92 -5.87
N GLY A 113 -0.46 -9.27 -6.98
CA GLY A 113 -1.59 -9.60 -7.85
C GLY A 113 -2.91 -8.92 -7.54
N LEU A 114 -3.00 -8.17 -6.45
CA LEU A 114 -4.20 -7.38 -6.19
C LEU A 114 -4.30 -6.23 -7.20
N GLU A 115 -5.48 -6.04 -7.75
CA GLU A 115 -5.74 -4.96 -8.72
C GLU A 115 -5.34 -3.59 -8.15
N LEU A 116 -5.59 -3.38 -6.87
CA LEU A 116 -5.24 -2.16 -6.15
C LEU A 116 -3.74 -1.83 -6.26
N ASN A 117 -2.89 -2.84 -6.42
CA ASN A 117 -1.45 -2.69 -6.46
C ASN A 117 -0.84 -2.73 -7.86
N THR A 118 -1.65 -2.97 -8.90
CA THR A 118 -1.16 -3.13 -10.26
C THR A 118 -0.37 -1.92 -10.75
N GLU A 119 -0.91 -0.73 -10.55
CA GLU A 119 -0.25 0.51 -10.94
C GLU A 119 1.04 0.74 -10.17
N ILE A 120 1.00 0.51 -8.84
CA ILE A 120 2.18 0.66 -7.97
C ILE A 120 3.30 -0.27 -8.43
N ALA A 121 2.96 -1.50 -8.77
CA ALA A 121 3.93 -2.52 -9.17
C ALA A 121 4.68 -2.18 -10.46
N GLN A 122 4.14 -1.29 -11.27
CA GLN A 122 4.74 -0.87 -12.54
C GLN A 122 5.68 0.33 -12.39
N LYS A 123 5.75 0.95 -11.21
CA LYS A 123 6.56 2.14 -10.99
C LYS A 123 7.99 1.79 -10.57
N GLU A 124 8.93 2.63 -10.99
CA GLU A 124 10.34 2.53 -10.58
C GLU A 124 10.64 3.34 -9.32
N SER A 125 9.80 4.30 -9.00
CA SER A 125 9.94 5.17 -7.84
C SER A 125 8.58 5.52 -7.28
N TRP A 126 8.58 6.04 -6.05
CA TRP A 126 7.37 6.48 -5.38
C TRP A 126 7.61 7.85 -4.76
N THR A 127 6.95 8.86 -5.29
CA THR A 127 7.18 10.26 -4.92
C THR A 127 5.88 10.88 -4.40
N ILE A 128 5.99 12.09 -3.88
CA ILE A 128 4.82 12.84 -3.42
C ILE A 128 3.83 13.08 -4.57
N GLN A 129 4.35 13.28 -5.79
CA GLN A 129 3.48 13.44 -6.95
C GLN A 129 2.67 12.17 -7.23
N ASP A 130 3.28 11.00 -7.06
CA ASP A 130 2.60 9.72 -7.19
C ASP A 130 1.49 9.56 -6.16
N ILE A 131 1.74 9.97 -4.92
CA ILE A 131 0.74 9.95 -3.85
C ILE A 131 -0.46 10.84 -4.21
N LYS A 132 -0.19 12.06 -4.67
CA LYS A 132 -1.24 13.01 -5.08
C LYS A 132 -2.08 12.46 -6.22
N GLN A 133 -1.44 11.97 -7.26
CA GLN A 133 -2.12 11.41 -8.44
C GLN A 133 -2.98 10.21 -8.08
N ARG A 134 -2.42 9.29 -7.30
CA ARG A 134 -3.16 8.09 -6.89
C ARG A 134 -4.32 8.43 -5.96
N THR A 135 -4.15 9.41 -5.06
CA THR A 135 -5.25 9.88 -4.21
C THR A 135 -6.41 10.34 -5.08
N GLU A 136 -6.15 11.13 -6.10
CA GLU A 136 -7.16 11.63 -7.02
C GLU A 136 -7.85 10.51 -7.78
N ILE A 137 -7.08 9.56 -8.30
CA ILE A 137 -7.61 8.39 -9.01
C ILE A 137 -8.52 7.56 -8.10
N LEU A 138 -8.06 7.25 -6.89
CA LEU A 138 -8.84 6.43 -5.95
C LEU A 138 -10.11 7.13 -5.48
N VAL A 139 -10.05 8.44 -5.23
CA VAL A 139 -11.24 9.23 -4.87
C VAL A 139 -12.25 9.21 -6.02
N ASN A 140 -11.81 9.38 -7.26
CA ASN A 140 -12.69 9.33 -8.43
C ASN A 140 -13.33 7.94 -8.59
N GLN A 141 -12.56 6.88 -8.41
CA GLN A 141 -13.07 5.51 -8.44
C GLN A 141 -14.13 5.29 -7.34
N LEU A 142 -13.87 5.81 -6.15
CA LEU A 142 -14.79 5.70 -5.02
C LEU A 142 -16.10 6.42 -5.32
N LEU A 143 -16.04 7.61 -5.88
CA LEU A 143 -17.23 8.37 -6.27
C LEU A 143 -18.06 7.62 -7.31
N GLU A 144 -17.42 6.92 -8.25
CA GLU A 144 -18.13 6.07 -9.22
C GLU A 144 -18.85 4.90 -8.54
N VAL A 145 -18.20 4.25 -7.55
CA VAL A 145 -18.80 3.14 -6.80
C VAL A 145 -20.03 3.57 -6.02
N TYR A 146 -20.00 4.77 -5.44
CA TYR A 146 -21.08 5.31 -4.60
C TYR A 146 -21.93 6.36 -5.31
N LYS A 147 -21.91 6.37 -6.62
CA LYS A 147 -22.71 7.29 -7.42
C LYS A 147 -24.21 6.98 -7.22
N LEU A 148 -24.95 8.00 -6.82
CA LEU A 148 -26.40 7.91 -6.62
C LEU A 148 -27.16 8.19 -7.91
#